data_21b4fe743392ccdc819a16aecc99b8c5
#
_entry.id   21b4fe743392ccdc819a16aecc99b8c5
#
_cell.length_a   1.000
_cell.length_b   1.000
_cell.length_c   1.000
_cell.angle_alpha   90.00
_cell.angle_beta   90.00
_cell.angle_gamma   90.00
#
_symmetry.space_group_name_H-M   'P 1'
#
loop_
_entity.id
_entity.type
_entity.pdbx_description
1 polymer ?
#
loop_
_entity_poly.entity_id
_entity_poly.type
_entity_poly.pdbx_seq_one_letter_code
_entity_poly.pdbx_strand_id
1 'polypeptide(L)'
;MKEFFVLCYSLIIGASSFPDNTRNINEKLIQSFKESFPDAQQVAWEELSETYVVNFVDDGVRNNIIYMKDGTFLRSIRYYQERTLPYYLLVNIKKKYAGKKIYSVTEMSTISHIEYYIKLEDAKVLITIRVDGDGNLDMVEKYRKAS
;
A
#
# COMPACT_ATOMS: atom_id res chain seq x y z
N MET A 1 -53.57 -0.32 -28.16
CA MET A 1 -52.26 0.28 -28.43
C MET A 1 -51.69 0.71 -27.09
N LYS A 2 -50.73 -0.05 -26.56
CA LYS A 2 -50.04 0.28 -25.30
C LYS A 2 -48.62 0.69 -25.66
N GLU A 3 -48.38 1.96 -25.50
CA GLU A 3 -47.04 2.53 -25.70
C GLU A 3 -46.15 2.15 -24.52
N PHE A 4 -45.10 1.37 -24.78
CA PHE A 4 -44.04 1.07 -23.81
C PHE A 4 -43.06 2.23 -23.79
N PHE A 5 -43.10 3.05 -22.76
CA PHE A 5 -42.05 4.01 -22.44
C PHE A 5 -40.85 3.23 -21.88
N VAL A 6 -39.82 3.06 -22.69
CA VAL A 6 -38.51 2.60 -22.26
C VAL A 6 -37.80 3.79 -21.64
N LEU A 7 -37.76 3.80 -20.31
CA LEU A 7 -36.94 4.78 -19.54
C LEU A 7 -35.49 4.37 -19.63
N CYS A 8 -34.71 5.01 -20.51
CA CYS A 8 -33.26 4.92 -20.51
C CYS A 8 -32.72 5.59 -19.24
N TYR A 9 -32.37 4.80 -18.25
CA TYR A 9 -31.51 5.23 -17.15
C TYR A 9 -30.09 5.39 -17.67
N SER A 10 -29.72 6.60 -18.00
CA SER A 10 -28.33 6.96 -18.21
C SER A 10 -27.61 6.93 -16.86
N LEU A 11 -26.89 5.86 -16.60
CA LEU A 11 -25.87 5.81 -15.56
C LEU A 11 -24.78 6.83 -15.90
N ILE A 12 -24.88 8.00 -15.30
CA ILE A 12 -23.77 8.95 -15.26
C ILE A 12 -22.74 8.32 -14.31
N ILE A 13 -21.79 7.57 -14.89
CA ILE A 13 -20.56 7.21 -14.20
C ILE A 13 -19.81 8.51 -14.04
N GLY A 14 -19.90 9.11 -12.87
CA GLY A 14 -19.09 10.24 -12.47
C GLY A 14 -17.64 9.80 -12.48
N ALA A 15 -16.92 10.11 -13.56
CA ALA A 15 -15.48 10.07 -13.58
C ALA A 15 -15.02 11.12 -12.57
N SER A 16 -14.66 10.71 -11.37
CA SER A 16 -13.91 11.53 -10.43
C SER A 16 -12.55 11.78 -11.07
N SER A 17 -12.45 12.89 -11.79
CA SER A 17 -11.18 13.40 -12.28
C SER A 17 -10.37 13.84 -11.06
N PHE A 18 -9.46 12.97 -10.61
CA PHE A 18 -8.38 13.40 -9.74
C PHE A 18 -7.55 14.43 -10.50
N PRO A 19 -7.08 15.52 -9.86
CA PRO A 19 -6.24 16.48 -10.54
C PRO A 19 -5.02 15.77 -11.11
N ASP A 20 -4.88 15.81 -12.43
CA ASP A 20 -3.74 15.24 -13.14
C ASP A 20 -2.51 16.14 -12.89
N ASN A 21 -1.82 15.86 -11.78
CA ASN A 21 -0.60 16.57 -11.38
C ASN A 21 0.66 16.06 -12.12
N THR A 22 0.46 15.39 -13.26
CA THR A 22 1.57 14.79 -14.03
C THR A 22 2.33 15.79 -14.91
N ARG A 23 1.90 17.04 -15.00
CA ARG A 23 2.44 18.05 -15.95
C ARG A 23 3.95 18.30 -15.86
N ASN A 24 4.56 18.06 -14.70
CA ASN A 24 6.00 18.27 -14.48
C ASN A 24 6.78 16.98 -14.26
N ILE A 25 6.13 15.81 -14.33
CA ILE A 25 6.78 14.54 -14.07
C ILE A 25 7.43 14.02 -15.36
N ASN A 26 8.62 13.46 -15.23
CA ASN A 26 9.36 12.87 -16.33
C ASN A 26 8.51 11.81 -17.05
N GLU A 27 8.22 12.01 -18.35
CA GLU A 27 7.39 11.11 -19.15
C GLU A 27 7.93 9.69 -19.20
N LYS A 28 9.27 9.52 -19.24
CA LYS A 28 9.91 8.19 -19.21
C LYS A 28 9.62 7.45 -17.91
N LEU A 29 9.58 8.17 -16.77
CA LEU A 29 9.24 7.60 -15.50
C LEU A 29 7.77 7.13 -15.46
N ILE A 30 6.85 7.96 -15.98
CA ILE A 30 5.43 7.60 -16.07
C ILE A 30 5.25 6.35 -16.96
N GLN A 31 5.94 6.30 -18.09
CA GLN A 31 5.88 5.15 -19.00
C GLN A 31 6.41 3.89 -18.33
N SER A 32 7.59 3.95 -17.70
CA SER A 32 8.18 2.82 -16.97
C SER A 32 7.28 2.33 -15.83
N PHE A 33 6.62 3.26 -15.12
CA PHE A 33 5.64 2.91 -14.10
C PHE A 33 4.45 2.14 -14.68
N LYS A 34 3.87 2.62 -15.79
CA LYS A 34 2.74 1.94 -16.45
C LYS A 34 3.09 0.55 -16.97
N GLU A 35 4.32 0.36 -17.43
CA GLU A 35 4.83 -0.95 -17.86
C GLU A 35 5.02 -1.90 -16.69
N SER A 36 5.46 -1.38 -15.53
CA SER A 36 5.67 -2.17 -14.32
C SER A 36 4.38 -2.52 -13.59
N PHE A 37 3.38 -1.64 -13.67
CA PHE A 37 2.09 -1.76 -12.98
C PHE A 37 0.91 -1.52 -13.93
N PRO A 38 0.69 -2.43 -14.91
CA PRO A 38 -0.34 -2.23 -15.94
C PRO A 38 -1.76 -2.20 -15.37
N ASP A 39 -2.00 -2.86 -14.23
CA ASP A 39 -3.31 -2.97 -13.58
C ASP A 39 -3.49 -1.98 -12.41
N ALA A 40 -2.54 -1.05 -12.23
CA ALA A 40 -2.59 -0.06 -11.17
C ALA A 40 -3.84 0.81 -11.27
N GLN A 41 -4.55 0.95 -10.16
CA GLN A 41 -5.75 1.75 -10.02
C GLN A 41 -5.51 2.93 -9.09
N GLN A 42 -6.34 3.98 -9.20
CA GLN A 42 -6.29 5.16 -8.34
C GLN A 42 -4.88 5.81 -8.31
N VAL A 43 -4.20 5.83 -9.46
CA VAL A 43 -2.85 6.35 -9.59
C VAL A 43 -2.85 7.86 -9.38
N ALA A 44 -2.10 8.32 -8.41
CA ALA A 44 -1.91 9.74 -8.10
C ALA A 44 -0.42 10.06 -7.94
N TRP A 45 0.05 11.00 -8.72
CA TRP A 45 1.42 11.51 -8.67
C TRP A 45 1.49 12.81 -7.90
N GLU A 46 2.56 12.98 -7.13
CA GLU A 46 2.90 14.20 -6.43
C GLU A 46 4.35 14.56 -6.70
N GLU A 47 4.58 15.81 -7.06
CA GLU A 47 5.93 16.37 -7.19
C GLU A 47 6.32 17.09 -5.90
N LEU A 48 7.39 16.64 -5.28
CA LEU A 48 8.06 17.31 -4.17
C LEU A 48 9.35 17.96 -4.65
N SER A 49 10.01 18.75 -3.78
CA SER A 49 11.23 19.49 -4.19
C SER A 49 12.31 18.60 -4.80
N GLU A 50 12.60 17.45 -4.18
CA GLU A 50 13.69 16.55 -4.58
C GLU A 50 13.22 15.19 -5.12
N THR A 51 11.91 14.90 -5.04
CA THR A 51 11.39 13.57 -5.36
C THR A 51 10.05 13.66 -6.09
N TYR A 52 9.70 12.53 -6.73
CA TYR A 52 8.35 12.23 -7.18
C TYR A 52 7.78 11.11 -6.31
N VAL A 53 6.52 11.23 -5.97
CA VAL A 53 5.77 10.23 -5.21
C VAL A 53 4.61 9.76 -6.05
N VAL A 54 4.42 8.44 -6.17
CA VAL A 54 3.22 7.86 -6.76
C VAL A 54 2.48 7.00 -5.75
N ASN A 55 1.20 7.28 -5.57
CA ASN A 55 0.28 6.48 -4.79
C ASN A 55 -0.65 5.72 -5.73
N PHE A 56 -0.87 4.45 -5.48
CA PHE A 56 -1.76 3.62 -6.31
C PHE A 56 -2.23 2.38 -5.56
N VAL A 57 -3.24 1.72 -6.12
CA VAL A 57 -3.71 0.41 -5.66
C VAL A 57 -3.40 -0.62 -6.73
N ASP A 58 -2.78 -1.72 -6.35
CA ASP A 58 -2.48 -2.86 -7.20
C ASP A 58 -2.85 -4.15 -6.48
N ASP A 59 -3.70 -4.97 -7.11
CA ASP A 59 -4.27 -6.20 -6.50
C ASP A 59 -4.82 -5.99 -5.07
N GLY A 60 -5.52 -4.87 -4.87
CA GLY A 60 -6.10 -4.51 -3.57
C GLY A 60 -5.10 -4.04 -2.50
N VAL A 61 -3.82 -3.95 -2.85
CA VAL A 61 -2.74 -3.44 -1.99
C VAL A 61 -2.51 -1.96 -2.29
N ARG A 62 -2.52 -1.13 -1.25
CA ARG A 62 -2.13 0.28 -1.37
C ARG A 62 -0.62 0.39 -1.41
N ASN A 63 -0.12 1.09 -2.40
CA ASN A 63 1.30 1.28 -2.66
C ASN A 63 1.64 2.77 -2.68
N ASN A 64 2.83 3.10 -2.20
CA ASN A 64 3.47 4.39 -2.34
C ASN A 64 4.91 4.15 -2.81
N ILE A 65 5.28 4.71 -3.95
CA ILE A 65 6.67 4.62 -4.45
C ILE A 65 7.25 6.02 -4.54
N ILE A 66 8.49 6.16 -4.10
CA ILE A 66 9.24 7.41 -4.11
C ILE A 66 10.42 7.26 -5.06
N TYR A 67 10.53 8.20 -5.99
CA TYR A 67 11.61 8.30 -6.96
C TYR A 67 12.35 9.63 -6.78
N MET A 68 13.65 9.63 -7.08
CA MET A 68 14.41 10.86 -7.28
C MET A 68 13.93 11.58 -8.53
N LYS A 69 14.29 12.88 -8.69
CA LYS A 69 13.96 13.67 -9.89
C LYS A 69 14.53 13.10 -11.19
N ASP A 70 15.62 12.35 -11.13
CA ASP A 70 16.20 11.65 -12.28
C ASP A 70 15.49 10.33 -12.63
N GLY A 71 14.47 9.93 -11.86
CA GLY A 71 13.72 8.69 -12.03
C GLY A 71 14.28 7.50 -11.26
N THR A 72 15.36 7.68 -10.49
CA THR A 72 15.94 6.60 -9.66
C THR A 72 14.97 6.22 -8.54
N PHE A 73 14.72 4.92 -8.39
CA PHE A 73 13.91 4.38 -7.29
C PHE A 73 14.61 4.62 -5.94
N LEU A 74 13.89 5.17 -4.97
CA LEU A 74 14.37 5.33 -3.59
C LEU A 74 13.81 4.27 -2.68
N ARG A 75 12.49 4.21 -2.58
CA ARG A 75 11.80 3.24 -1.72
C ARG A 75 10.36 3.03 -2.15
N SER A 76 9.81 1.91 -1.71
CA SER A 76 8.37 1.66 -1.74
C SER A 76 7.82 1.40 -0.35
N ILE A 77 6.57 1.76 -0.15
CA ILE A 77 5.79 1.45 1.05
C ILE A 77 4.52 0.77 0.59
N ARG A 78 4.23 -0.40 1.16
CA ARG A 78 3.03 -1.18 0.86
C ARG A 78 2.21 -1.40 2.12
N TYR A 79 0.89 -1.23 2.02
CA TYR A 79 -0.04 -1.39 3.13
C TYR A 79 -1.02 -2.51 2.81
N TYR A 80 -0.97 -3.58 3.61
CA TYR A 80 -1.80 -4.75 3.38
C TYR A 80 -2.15 -5.49 4.68
N GLN A 81 -2.85 -6.59 4.55
CA GLN A 81 -3.25 -7.45 5.67
C GLN A 81 -2.51 -8.79 5.65
N GLU A 82 -2.71 -9.59 6.67
CA GLU A 82 -2.05 -10.87 6.94
C GLU A 82 -1.87 -11.76 5.70
N ARG A 83 -2.86 -11.86 4.83
CA ARG A 83 -2.85 -12.79 3.68
C ARG A 83 -1.74 -12.53 2.65
N THR A 84 -1.25 -11.31 2.59
CA THR A 84 -0.18 -10.89 1.64
C THR A 84 1.21 -11.00 2.27
N LEU A 85 1.28 -11.24 3.58
CA LEU A 85 2.55 -11.40 4.28
C LEU A 85 3.28 -12.69 3.83
N PRO A 86 4.61 -12.66 3.61
CA PRO A 86 5.38 -13.85 3.33
C PRO A 86 5.15 -14.96 4.36
N TYR A 87 4.92 -16.18 3.90
CA TYR A 87 4.50 -17.31 4.76
C TYR A 87 5.48 -17.59 5.91
N TYR A 88 6.78 -17.51 5.67
CA TYR A 88 7.79 -17.73 6.71
C TYR A 88 7.72 -16.69 7.84
N LEU A 89 7.42 -15.42 7.52
CA LEU A 89 7.20 -14.39 8.53
C LEU A 89 5.93 -14.64 9.32
N LEU A 90 4.86 -15.01 8.63
CA LEU A 90 3.59 -15.35 9.26
C LEU A 90 3.75 -16.46 10.32
N VAL A 91 4.46 -17.53 9.98
CA VAL A 91 4.73 -18.65 10.90
C VAL A 91 5.52 -18.18 12.12
N ASN A 92 6.59 -17.42 11.92
CA ASN A 92 7.44 -16.93 13.00
C ASN A 92 6.69 -15.97 13.94
N ILE A 93 5.88 -15.08 13.38
CA ILE A 93 5.09 -14.13 14.15
C ILE A 93 4.04 -14.87 14.99
N LYS A 94 3.30 -15.81 14.38
CA LYS A 94 2.27 -16.58 15.09
C LYS A 94 2.86 -17.48 16.19
N LYS A 95 4.08 -17.95 16.00
CA LYS A 95 4.79 -18.74 17.03
C LYS A 95 5.20 -17.86 18.22
N LYS A 96 5.77 -16.67 17.96
CA LYS A 96 6.27 -15.76 19.03
C LYS A 96 5.14 -15.02 19.72
N TYR A 97 4.08 -14.66 19.00
CA TYR A 97 2.94 -13.88 19.47
C TYR A 97 1.64 -14.67 19.40
N ALA A 98 1.65 -15.89 19.91
CA ALA A 98 0.49 -16.77 19.93
C ALA A 98 -0.75 -16.08 20.52
N GLY A 99 -1.93 -16.31 19.94
CA GLY A 99 -3.19 -15.71 20.38
C GLY A 99 -3.41 -14.25 19.96
N LYS A 100 -2.46 -13.63 19.24
CA LYS A 100 -2.64 -12.28 18.68
C LYS A 100 -3.02 -12.31 17.22
N LYS A 101 -3.93 -11.42 16.83
CA LYS A 101 -4.34 -11.22 15.45
C LYS A 101 -3.42 -10.19 14.77
N ILE A 102 -3.03 -10.43 13.53
CA ILE A 102 -2.38 -9.42 12.70
C ILE A 102 -3.44 -8.44 12.22
N TYR A 103 -3.32 -7.19 12.65
CA TYR A 103 -4.25 -6.12 12.32
C TYR A 103 -3.88 -5.42 11.00
N SER A 104 -2.60 -5.10 10.83
CA SER A 104 -2.09 -4.47 9.61
C SER A 104 -0.59 -4.71 9.43
N VAL A 105 -0.16 -4.65 8.18
CA VAL A 105 1.25 -4.75 7.77
C VAL A 105 1.60 -3.51 6.95
N THR A 106 2.71 -2.87 7.31
CA THR A 106 3.40 -1.86 6.50
C THR A 106 4.75 -2.42 6.09
N GLU A 107 4.94 -2.67 4.82
CA GLU A 107 6.20 -3.13 4.24
C GLU A 107 6.94 -1.93 3.66
N MET A 108 8.21 -1.77 3.99
CA MET A 108 9.09 -0.74 3.45
C MET A 108 10.26 -1.40 2.75
N SER A 109 10.47 -1.08 1.48
CA SER A 109 11.55 -1.64 0.66
C SER A 109 12.40 -0.55 0.03
N THR A 110 13.71 -0.75 0.04
CA THR A 110 14.69 -0.04 -0.76
C THR A 110 15.39 -1.03 -1.69
N ILE A 111 16.36 -0.60 -2.48
CA ILE A 111 17.14 -1.51 -3.35
C ILE A 111 17.83 -2.64 -2.56
N SER A 112 18.27 -2.36 -1.33
CA SER A 112 19.10 -3.27 -0.53
C SER A 112 18.46 -3.78 0.75
N HIS A 113 17.28 -3.30 1.09
CA HIS A 113 16.72 -3.53 2.41
C HIS A 113 15.20 -3.62 2.37
N ILE A 114 14.66 -4.54 3.17
CA ILE A 114 13.21 -4.69 3.39
C ILE A 114 12.93 -4.78 4.89
N GLU A 115 11.91 -4.07 5.34
CA GLU A 115 11.41 -4.11 6.71
C GLU A 115 9.89 -4.17 6.72
N TYR A 116 9.36 -4.80 7.76
CA TYR A 116 7.93 -4.89 7.99
C TYR A 116 7.60 -4.32 9.35
N TYR A 117 6.64 -3.41 9.41
CA TYR A 117 6.02 -2.94 10.64
C TYR A 117 4.64 -3.56 10.75
N ILE A 118 4.45 -4.41 11.74
CA ILE A 118 3.26 -5.24 11.86
C ILE A 118 2.55 -4.92 13.17
N LYS A 119 1.28 -4.54 13.07
CA LYS A 119 0.42 -4.33 14.23
C LYS A 119 -0.30 -5.61 14.58
N LEU A 120 -0.12 -6.03 15.83
CA LEU A 120 -0.73 -7.22 16.43
C LEU A 120 -1.69 -6.79 17.54
N GLU A 121 -2.83 -7.45 17.65
CA GLU A 121 -3.80 -7.14 18.69
C GLU A 121 -4.42 -8.39 19.32
N ASP A 122 -4.85 -8.23 20.56
CA ASP A 122 -5.81 -9.07 21.24
C ASP A 122 -6.83 -8.20 22.00
N ALA A 123 -7.63 -8.78 22.88
CA ALA A 123 -8.64 -8.05 23.64
C ALA A 123 -8.04 -6.96 24.57
N LYS A 124 -6.77 -7.08 24.97
CA LYS A 124 -6.14 -6.24 26.01
C LYS A 124 -5.04 -5.32 25.51
N VAL A 125 -4.36 -5.70 24.43
CA VAL A 125 -3.17 -4.98 23.96
C VAL A 125 -3.14 -4.79 22.43
N LEU A 126 -2.49 -3.72 22.01
CA LEU A 126 -2.03 -3.48 20.64
C LEU A 126 -0.50 -3.40 20.67
N ILE A 127 0.17 -4.17 19.85
CA ILE A 127 1.63 -4.24 19.75
C ILE A 127 2.05 -3.90 18.33
N THR A 128 3.09 -3.09 18.17
CA THR A 128 3.79 -2.91 16.90
C THR A 128 5.13 -3.64 16.99
N ILE A 129 5.37 -4.55 16.06
CA ILE A 129 6.65 -5.21 15.88
C ILE A 129 7.30 -4.76 14.58
N ARG A 130 8.62 -4.70 14.57
CA ARG A 130 9.45 -4.58 13.37
C ARG A 130 9.99 -5.96 13.03
N VAL A 131 9.97 -6.30 11.76
CA VAL A 131 10.59 -7.51 11.23
C VAL A 131 11.54 -7.10 10.11
N ASP A 132 12.78 -7.49 10.18
CA ASP A 132 13.76 -7.26 9.10
C ASP A 132 13.67 -8.32 8.00
N GLY A 133 14.47 -8.14 6.93
CA GLY A 133 14.51 -9.06 5.79
C GLY A 133 14.97 -10.48 6.15
N ASP A 134 15.70 -10.65 7.24
CA ASP A 134 16.17 -11.94 7.76
C ASP A 134 15.14 -12.61 8.68
N GLY A 135 14.05 -11.91 8.99
CA GLY A 135 12.96 -12.42 9.82
C GLY A 135 13.16 -12.22 11.32
N ASN A 136 14.10 -11.37 11.75
CA ASN A 136 14.27 -11.01 13.16
C ASN A 136 13.13 -10.10 13.60
N LEU A 137 12.59 -10.37 14.78
CA LEU A 137 11.38 -9.75 15.33
C LEU A 137 11.73 -8.90 16.56
N ASP A 138 11.53 -7.59 16.46
CA ASP A 138 11.71 -6.64 17.54
C ASP A 138 10.37 -5.98 17.91
N MET A 139 10.05 -5.89 19.18
CA MET A 139 8.88 -5.13 19.64
C MET A 139 9.24 -3.63 19.71
N VAL A 140 8.50 -2.81 18.96
CA VAL A 140 8.70 -1.36 18.88
C VAL A 140 7.82 -0.62 19.86
N GLU A 141 6.54 -1.02 19.94
CA GLU A 141 5.54 -0.35 20.78
C GLU A 141 4.56 -1.36 21.36
N LYS A 142 4.01 -1.01 22.55
CA LYS A 142 2.93 -1.76 23.18
C LYS A 142 1.98 -0.81 23.89
N TYR A 143 0.71 -0.87 23.53
CA TYR A 143 -0.36 -0.11 24.16
C TYR A 143 -1.35 -1.07 24.83
N ARG A 144 -1.83 -0.68 26.03
CA ARG A 144 -2.98 -1.34 26.65
C ARG A 144 -4.25 -0.68 26.15
N LYS A 145 -5.21 -1.49 25.73
CA LYS A 145 -6.54 -1.00 25.37
C LYS A 145 -7.27 -0.57 26.64
N ALA A 146 -8.03 0.53 26.56
CA ALA A 146 -8.91 0.93 27.65
C ALA A 146 -9.98 -0.15 27.88
N SER A 147 -10.26 -0.44 29.13
CA SER A 147 -11.29 -1.41 29.55
C SER A 147 -12.68 -0.83 29.33
#